data_48e1b911429062bc0a167ea38288d2f9
#
_entry.id   48e1b911429062bc0a167ea38288d2f9
#
_cell.length_a   1.000
_cell.length_b   1.000
_cell.length_c   1.000
_cell.angle_alpha   90.00
_cell.angle_beta   90.00
_cell.angle_gamma   90.00
#
_symmetry.space_group_name_H-M   'P 1'
#
loop_
_entity.id
_entity.type
_entity.pdbx_description
1 polymer ?
#
loop_
_entity_poly.entity_id
_entity_poly.type
_entity_poly.pdbx_seq_one_letter_code
_entity_poly.pdbx_strand_id
1 'polypeptide(L)'
;MIYYYVVIFNGGDCMTDTEQRAAAKQFVKDWGGKGYEKGESQPFWLALLRNVYGVEQPEKFITFEEQVHLDHTSFIDGFIPATHVLIEQKGLGKNLNKPIKQSDGTSLTPFQQAKRYSAELPYSERPRWIVTCNFKEFYIYDMERPTGEPEIVLLENLGTEYYRLQFLVDTGDENIKKEMEISLQAGEIVGTLYDALLKEYKDPDDPETLKNL
;
A
#
# COMPACT_ATOMS: atom_id res chain seq x y z
N MET A 1 -18.73 -10.70 -14.96
CA MET A 1 -18.08 -11.81 -14.21
C MET A 1 -16.90 -11.17 -13.50
N ILE A 2 -17.12 -10.78 -12.25
CA ILE A 2 -16.16 -10.02 -11.45
C ILE A 2 -15.18 -11.04 -10.88
N TYR A 3 -13.94 -11.02 -11.36
CA TYR A 3 -12.86 -11.79 -10.78
C TYR A 3 -12.36 -11.05 -9.53
N TYR A 4 -12.80 -11.48 -8.37
CA TYR A 4 -12.13 -11.14 -7.12
C TYR A 4 -10.75 -11.83 -7.13
N TYR A 5 -9.71 -11.08 -7.41
CA TYR A 5 -8.36 -11.51 -7.11
C TYR A 5 -8.17 -11.40 -5.59
N VAL A 6 -8.47 -12.50 -4.93
CA VAL A 6 -7.96 -12.69 -3.57
C VAL A 6 -6.46 -12.88 -3.73
N VAL A 7 -5.67 -11.87 -3.41
CA VAL A 7 -4.22 -12.04 -3.22
C VAL A 7 -4.08 -12.88 -1.96
N ILE A 8 -4.04 -14.20 -2.13
CA ILE A 8 -3.68 -15.12 -1.07
C ILE A 8 -2.18 -14.90 -0.90
N PHE A 9 -1.79 -14.19 0.15
CA PHE A 9 -0.45 -14.35 0.72
C PHE A 9 -0.39 -15.79 1.22
N ASN A 10 0.05 -16.73 0.36
CA ASN A 10 0.38 -18.07 0.78
C ASN A 10 1.54 -17.93 1.76
N GLY A 11 1.31 -18.23 3.04
CA GLY A 11 2.21 -18.56 4.13
C GLY A 11 3.74 -18.43 3.96
N GLY A 12 4.21 -17.41 3.25
CA GLY A 12 5.60 -16.98 3.26
C GLY A 12 5.80 -16.08 4.47
N ASP A 13 6.87 -16.28 5.22
CA ASP A 13 7.24 -15.47 6.36
C ASP A 13 7.18 -13.98 5.98
N CYS A 14 6.34 -13.23 6.68
CA CYS A 14 6.27 -11.78 6.53
C CYS A 14 7.66 -11.21 6.82
N MET A 15 8.19 -10.37 5.90
CA MET A 15 9.48 -9.73 6.10
C MET A 15 9.53 -9.06 7.47
N THR A 16 10.59 -9.32 8.23
CA THR A 16 10.82 -8.60 9.49
C THR A 16 11.16 -7.13 9.23
N ASP A 17 10.92 -6.26 10.20
CA ASP A 17 11.29 -4.83 10.12
C ASP A 17 12.77 -4.64 9.76
N THR A 18 13.65 -5.49 10.28
CA THR A 18 15.09 -5.44 9.99
C THR A 18 15.39 -5.77 8.52
N GLU A 19 14.75 -6.80 7.98
CA GLU A 19 14.90 -7.21 6.58
C GLU A 19 14.33 -6.14 5.64
N GLN A 20 13.16 -5.62 5.93
CA GLN A 20 12.52 -4.58 5.15
C GLN A 20 13.36 -3.30 5.12
N ARG A 21 13.91 -2.91 6.27
CA ARG A 21 14.82 -1.76 6.38
C ARG A 21 16.11 -1.97 5.57
N ALA A 22 16.68 -3.16 5.60
CA ALA A 22 17.88 -3.50 4.82
C ALA A 22 17.58 -3.46 3.31
N ALA A 23 16.44 -4.01 2.90
CA ALA A 23 15.97 -3.99 1.52
C ALA A 23 15.70 -2.57 1.02
N ALA A 24 15.07 -1.73 1.84
CA ALA A 24 14.83 -0.33 1.52
C ALA A 24 16.15 0.45 1.32
N LYS A 25 17.14 0.23 2.17
CA LYS A 25 18.49 0.82 2.00
C LYS A 25 19.18 0.34 0.71
N GLN A 26 19.01 -0.92 0.36
CA GLN A 26 19.56 -1.44 -0.90
C GLN A 26 18.82 -0.83 -2.10
N PHE A 27 17.50 -0.72 -2.04
CA PHE A 27 16.68 -0.08 -3.07
C PHE A 27 17.11 1.35 -3.34
N VAL A 28 17.38 2.14 -2.29
CA VAL A 28 17.92 3.51 -2.43
C VAL A 28 19.24 3.54 -3.20
N LYS A 29 20.15 2.59 -2.94
CA LYS A 29 21.44 2.50 -3.66
C LYS A 29 21.24 2.13 -5.13
N ASP A 30 20.33 1.19 -5.41
CA ASP A 30 20.11 0.67 -6.76
C ASP A 30 19.41 1.69 -7.66
N TRP A 31 18.58 2.56 -7.08
CA TRP A 31 17.78 3.54 -7.79
C TRP A 31 18.27 4.98 -7.67
N GLY A 32 19.21 5.26 -6.78
CA GLY A 32 19.81 6.58 -6.65
C GLY A 32 20.43 7.06 -7.96
N GLY A 33 19.96 8.20 -8.48
CA GLY A 33 20.45 8.80 -9.73
C GLY A 33 19.85 8.25 -11.01
N LYS A 34 19.00 7.21 -10.97
CA LYS A 34 18.18 6.76 -12.10
C LYS A 34 16.94 7.64 -12.23
N GLY A 35 16.28 7.59 -13.39
CA GLY A 35 15.05 8.38 -13.57
C GLY A 35 14.64 8.62 -15.00
N TYR A 36 14.93 7.67 -15.88
CA TYR A 36 14.41 7.65 -17.24
C TYR A 36 12.98 7.12 -17.23
N GLU A 37 12.00 8.03 -17.28
CA GLU A 37 10.58 7.76 -17.13
C GLU A 37 10.09 6.58 -17.98
N LYS A 38 10.34 6.59 -19.28
CA LYS A 38 9.82 5.58 -20.22
C LYS A 38 10.43 4.19 -20.06
N GLY A 39 11.66 4.09 -19.57
CA GLY A 39 12.36 2.80 -19.49
C GLY A 39 12.51 2.26 -18.07
N GLU A 40 12.43 3.13 -17.07
CA GLU A 40 12.72 2.78 -15.67
C GLU A 40 11.50 2.84 -14.75
N SER A 41 10.36 3.42 -15.19
CA SER A 41 9.17 3.54 -14.37
C SER A 41 8.65 2.17 -13.89
N GLN A 42 8.32 1.28 -14.80
CA GLN A 42 7.78 -0.04 -14.45
C GLN A 42 8.79 -0.87 -13.63
N PRO A 43 10.07 -1.00 -14.04
CA PRO A 43 11.08 -1.69 -13.23
C PRO A 43 11.24 -1.11 -11.81
N PHE A 44 11.14 0.21 -11.65
CA PHE A 44 11.23 0.87 -10.36
C PHE A 44 10.11 0.42 -9.41
N TRP A 45 8.85 0.49 -9.86
CA TRP A 45 7.70 0.11 -9.04
C TRP A 45 7.65 -1.39 -8.77
N LEU A 46 7.99 -2.22 -9.76
CA LEU A 46 8.10 -3.68 -9.57
C LEU A 46 9.17 -4.03 -8.54
N ALA A 47 10.34 -3.38 -8.63
CA ALA A 47 11.42 -3.59 -7.66
C ALA A 47 11.06 -3.09 -6.26
N LEU A 48 10.36 -1.95 -6.14
CA LEU A 48 9.89 -1.42 -4.86
C LEU A 48 8.94 -2.42 -4.19
N LEU A 49 7.91 -2.85 -4.91
CA LEU A 49 6.92 -3.79 -4.40
C LEU A 49 7.52 -5.15 -4.03
N ARG A 50 8.41 -5.69 -4.87
CA ARG A 50 9.04 -6.99 -4.63
C ARG A 50 10.06 -6.95 -3.52
N ASN A 51 11.01 -6.03 -3.59
CA ASN A 51 12.19 -6.09 -2.74
C ASN A 51 11.96 -5.45 -1.37
N VAL A 52 11.17 -4.35 -1.32
CA VAL A 52 10.93 -3.61 -0.07
C VAL A 52 9.67 -4.09 0.64
N TYR A 53 8.63 -4.43 -0.11
CA TYR A 53 7.33 -4.81 0.47
C TYR A 53 7.01 -6.31 0.34
N GLY A 54 7.91 -7.13 -0.22
CA GLY A 54 7.76 -8.58 -0.22
C GLY A 54 6.65 -9.12 -1.14
N VAL A 55 6.16 -8.32 -2.09
CA VAL A 55 5.16 -8.80 -3.04
C VAL A 55 5.80 -9.80 -3.99
N GLU A 56 5.39 -11.07 -3.92
CA GLU A 56 6.00 -12.15 -4.72
C GLU A 56 5.85 -11.96 -6.23
N GLN A 57 4.67 -11.52 -6.65
CA GLN A 57 4.31 -11.34 -8.07
C GLN A 57 3.80 -9.92 -8.32
N PRO A 58 4.68 -8.89 -8.21
CA PRO A 58 4.25 -7.50 -8.35
C PRO A 58 3.66 -7.18 -9.72
N GLU A 59 4.06 -7.90 -10.76
CA GLU A 59 3.51 -7.80 -12.12
C GLU A 59 2.02 -8.21 -12.24
N LYS A 60 1.50 -8.91 -11.23
CA LYS A 60 0.07 -9.21 -11.09
C LYS A 60 -0.65 -8.31 -10.09
N PHE A 61 0.13 -7.60 -9.28
CA PHE A 61 -0.36 -6.76 -8.19
C PHE A 61 -0.60 -5.32 -8.64
N ILE A 62 0.25 -4.81 -9.56
CA ILE A 62 0.14 -3.49 -10.15
C ILE A 62 -0.12 -3.61 -11.65
N THR A 63 -1.04 -2.79 -12.17
CA THR A 63 -1.26 -2.61 -13.62
C THR A 63 -0.56 -1.35 -14.08
N PHE A 64 -0.01 -1.38 -15.30
CA PHE A 64 0.63 -0.23 -15.93
C PHE A 64 -0.07 0.12 -17.23
N GLU A 65 -0.02 1.40 -17.60
CA GLU A 65 -0.58 1.92 -18.85
C GLU A 65 -2.07 1.57 -19.02
N GLU A 66 -2.83 1.63 -17.92
CA GLU A 66 -4.26 1.41 -17.97
C GLU A 66 -4.94 2.54 -18.75
N GLN A 67 -5.72 2.15 -19.75
CA GLN A 67 -6.35 3.09 -20.68
C GLN A 67 -7.53 3.80 -20.02
N VAL A 68 -7.53 5.12 -20.05
CA VAL A 68 -8.66 5.97 -19.64
C VAL A 68 -9.19 6.75 -20.85
N HIS A 69 -10.49 6.78 -21.00
CA HIS A 69 -11.16 7.51 -22.07
C HIS A 69 -11.55 8.90 -21.58
N LEU A 70 -10.69 9.88 -21.88
CA LEU A 70 -11.02 11.30 -21.82
C LEU A 70 -11.51 11.77 -23.21
N ASP A 71 -11.42 13.06 -23.50
CA ASP A 71 -11.61 13.60 -24.86
C ASP A 71 -10.64 12.96 -25.87
N HIS A 72 -9.57 12.36 -25.38
CA HIS A 72 -8.60 11.53 -26.12
C HIS A 72 -8.15 10.38 -25.23
N THR A 73 -7.56 9.35 -25.82
CA THR A 73 -7.01 8.21 -25.09
C THR A 73 -5.82 8.68 -24.23
N SER A 74 -5.92 8.44 -22.93
CA SER A 74 -4.87 8.68 -21.94
C SER A 74 -4.56 7.40 -21.19
N PHE A 75 -3.40 7.35 -20.55
CA PHE A 75 -2.95 6.16 -19.84
C PHE A 75 -2.57 6.54 -18.41
N ILE A 76 -2.95 5.71 -17.47
CA ILE A 76 -2.51 5.77 -16.07
C ILE A 76 -1.16 5.09 -15.99
N ASP A 77 -0.13 5.77 -15.47
CA ASP A 77 1.23 5.22 -15.38
C ASP A 77 1.31 3.96 -14.51
N GLY A 78 0.53 3.90 -13.42
CA GLY A 78 0.40 2.71 -12.59
C GLY A 78 -0.85 2.74 -11.72
N PHE A 79 -1.46 1.58 -11.52
CA PHE A 79 -2.62 1.42 -10.64
C PHE A 79 -2.51 0.13 -9.84
N ILE A 80 -2.76 0.20 -8.53
CA ILE A 80 -2.81 -0.95 -7.62
C ILE A 80 -4.25 -1.14 -7.16
N PRO A 81 -5.00 -2.05 -7.80
CA PRO A 81 -6.42 -2.24 -7.50
C PRO A 81 -6.70 -2.64 -6.05
N ALA A 82 -5.86 -3.52 -5.49
CA ALA A 82 -6.06 -4.08 -4.15
C ALA A 82 -6.01 -3.03 -3.03
N THR A 83 -5.25 -1.96 -3.21
CA THR A 83 -5.07 -0.88 -2.23
C THR A 83 -5.61 0.46 -2.70
N HIS A 84 -6.24 0.49 -3.88
CA HIS A 84 -6.79 1.70 -4.50
C HIS A 84 -5.75 2.83 -4.60
N VAL A 85 -4.56 2.51 -5.09
CA VAL A 85 -3.47 3.49 -5.30
C VAL A 85 -3.31 3.78 -6.79
N LEU A 86 -3.43 5.05 -7.17
CA LEU A 86 -3.11 5.54 -8.50
C LEU A 86 -1.74 6.21 -8.48
N ILE A 87 -0.90 5.86 -9.43
CA ILE A 87 0.47 6.35 -9.56
C ILE A 87 0.61 7.19 -10.82
N GLU A 88 1.19 8.37 -10.67
CA GLU A 88 1.59 9.24 -11.77
C GLU A 88 3.11 9.42 -11.71
N GLN A 89 3.82 8.84 -12.67
CA GLN A 89 5.28 8.85 -12.72
C GLN A 89 5.80 9.97 -13.61
N LYS A 90 6.86 10.61 -13.17
CA LYS A 90 7.60 11.62 -13.94
C LYS A 90 9.08 11.30 -13.93
N GLY A 91 9.79 11.76 -14.97
CA GLY A 91 11.24 11.62 -15.06
C GLY A 91 11.97 12.42 -13.99
N LEU A 92 13.19 11.97 -13.66
CA LEU A 92 14.09 12.64 -12.74
C LEU A 92 14.31 14.11 -13.17
N GLY A 93 14.20 15.02 -12.21
CA GLY A 93 14.33 16.46 -12.46
C GLY A 93 13.03 17.17 -12.81
N LYS A 94 11.93 16.46 -12.99
CA LYS A 94 10.61 17.09 -13.08
C LYS A 94 10.14 17.48 -11.67
N ASN A 95 9.66 18.72 -11.55
CA ASN A 95 9.11 19.21 -10.30
C ASN A 95 7.63 18.79 -10.19
N LEU A 96 7.30 18.04 -9.14
CA LEU A 96 5.94 17.48 -8.95
C LEU A 96 4.89 18.53 -8.57
N ASN A 97 5.31 19.71 -8.11
CA ASN A 97 4.42 20.83 -7.77
C ASN A 97 4.22 21.83 -8.90
N LYS A 98 4.93 21.68 -10.03
CA LYS A 98 4.82 22.61 -11.15
C LYS A 98 3.98 22.02 -12.27
N PRO A 99 3.13 22.84 -12.92
CA PRO A 99 2.43 22.41 -14.11
C PRO A 99 3.38 21.99 -15.22
N ILE A 100 3.06 20.88 -15.86
CA ILE A 100 3.79 20.31 -16.99
C ILE A 100 2.82 20.34 -18.18
N LYS A 101 3.31 20.83 -19.33
CA LYS A 101 2.51 20.85 -20.55
C LYS A 101 2.22 19.44 -21.02
N GLN A 102 0.93 19.13 -21.17
CA GLN A 102 0.42 17.84 -21.64
C GLN A 102 0.37 17.80 -23.17
N SER A 103 0.14 16.63 -23.75
CA SER A 103 0.00 16.44 -25.20
C SER A 103 -1.21 17.18 -25.80
N ASP A 104 -2.28 17.35 -25.01
CA ASP A 104 -3.49 18.09 -25.37
C ASP A 104 -3.32 19.63 -25.27
N GLY A 105 -2.13 20.10 -24.90
CA GLY A 105 -1.80 21.51 -24.72
C GLY A 105 -2.18 22.09 -23.36
N THR A 106 -2.87 21.36 -22.50
CA THR A 106 -3.15 21.76 -21.12
C THR A 106 -1.89 21.77 -20.27
N SER A 107 -1.87 22.55 -19.19
CA SER A 107 -0.77 22.57 -18.22
C SER A 107 -1.30 22.15 -16.88
N LEU A 108 -0.89 20.97 -16.42
CA LEU A 108 -1.33 20.33 -15.17
C LEU A 108 -0.14 19.92 -14.33
N THR A 109 -0.27 20.03 -13.01
CA THR A 109 0.66 19.32 -12.12
C THR A 109 0.44 17.81 -12.24
N PRO A 110 1.43 16.95 -11.92
CA PRO A 110 1.23 15.51 -11.91
C PRO A 110 0.01 15.06 -11.08
N PHE A 111 -0.22 15.70 -9.93
CA PHE A 111 -1.41 15.43 -9.13
C PHE A 111 -2.71 15.80 -9.85
N GLN A 112 -2.77 16.97 -10.49
CA GLN A 112 -3.96 17.38 -11.25
C GLN A 112 -4.23 16.43 -12.43
N GLN A 113 -3.18 15.95 -13.09
CA GLN A 113 -3.26 14.95 -14.14
C GLN A 113 -3.85 13.63 -13.62
N ALA A 114 -3.28 13.09 -12.53
CA ALA A 114 -3.75 11.88 -11.88
C ALA A 114 -5.21 12.01 -11.38
N LYS A 115 -5.56 13.15 -10.79
CA LYS A 115 -6.91 13.44 -10.33
C LYS A 115 -7.92 13.52 -11.49
N ARG A 116 -7.53 14.04 -12.65
CA ARG A 116 -8.36 14.04 -13.86
C ARG A 116 -8.64 12.60 -14.31
N TYR A 117 -7.62 11.72 -14.31
CA TYR A 117 -7.80 10.29 -14.64
C TYR A 117 -8.70 9.57 -13.64
N SER A 118 -8.54 9.83 -12.35
CA SER A 118 -9.34 9.22 -11.30
C SER A 118 -10.84 9.53 -11.42
N ALA A 119 -11.20 10.67 -12.00
CA ALA A 119 -12.59 11.05 -12.18
C ALA A 119 -13.33 10.20 -13.23
N GLU A 120 -12.59 9.64 -14.19
CA GLU A 120 -13.12 8.79 -15.27
C GLU A 120 -13.27 7.33 -14.86
N LEU A 121 -12.65 6.93 -13.76
CA LEU A 121 -12.78 5.57 -13.22
C LEU A 121 -14.17 5.36 -12.61
N PRO A 122 -14.74 4.15 -12.70
CA PRO A 122 -15.92 3.76 -11.94
C PRO A 122 -15.75 4.10 -10.46
N TYR A 123 -16.81 4.49 -9.80
CA TYR A 123 -16.74 4.93 -8.40
C TYR A 123 -16.08 3.89 -7.48
N SER A 124 -16.32 2.60 -7.73
CA SER A 124 -15.72 1.47 -6.99
C SER A 124 -14.22 1.29 -7.24
N GLU A 125 -13.68 1.90 -8.29
CA GLU A 125 -12.26 1.80 -8.68
C GLU A 125 -11.50 3.10 -8.42
N ARG A 126 -12.19 4.12 -7.91
CA ARG A 126 -11.54 5.39 -7.60
C ARG A 126 -10.45 5.22 -6.56
N PRO A 127 -9.29 5.86 -6.76
CA PRO A 127 -8.18 5.70 -5.85
C PRO A 127 -8.48 6.30 -4.48
N ARG A 128 -8.10 5.58 -3.43
CA ARG A 128 -7.99 6.09 -2.06
C ARG A 128 -6.75 6.98 -1.92
N TRP A 129 -5.69 6.61 -2.63
CA TRP A 129 -4.41 7.30 -2.63
C TRP A 129 -3.98 7.67 -4.04
N ILE A 130 -3.46 8.88 -4.21
CA ILE A 130 -2.73 9.27 -5.42
C ILE A 130 -1.27 9.48 -5.03
N VAL A 131 -0.36 8.82 -5.73
CA VAL A 131 1.07 8.98 -5.54
C VAL A 131 1.68 9.58 -6.81
N THR A 132 2.32 10.74 -6.69
CA THR A 132 3.14 11.25 -7.78
C THR A 132 4.61 11.04 -7.44
N CYS A 133 5.40 10.57 -8.41
CA CYS A 133 6.80 10.21 -8.20
C CYS A 133 7.67 10.71 -9.35
N ASN A 134 8.92 11.08 -9.04
CA ASN A 134 9.94 11.45 -10.02
C ASN A 134 11.27 10.72 -9.80
N PHE A 135 11.25 9.52 -9.21
CA PHE A 135 12.40 8.71 -8.79
C PHE A 135 13.20 9.28 -7.62
N LYS A 136 13.01 10.54 -7.24
CA LYS A 136 13.69 11.20 -6.14
C LYS A 136 12.79 11.40 -4.93
N GLU A 137 11.52 11.65 -5.19
CA GLU A 137 10.52 11.99 -4.17
C GLU A 137 9.16 11.42 -4.54
N PHE A 138 8.41 11.06 -3.52
CA PHE A 138 7.04 10.59 -3.58
C PHE A 138 6.15 11.62 -2.89
N TYR A 139 5.14 12.12 -3.60
CA TYR A 139 4.11 12.97 -3.03
C TYR A 139 2.85 12.14 -2.90
N ILE A 140 2.36 11.98 -1.69
CA ILE A 140 1.25 11.09 -1.32
C ILE A 140 0.04 11.94 -0.97
N TYR A 141 -1.03 11.78 -1.72
CA TYR A 141 -2.28 12.51 -1.55
C TYR A 141 -3.37 11.58 -1.04
N ASP A 142 -3.94 11.92 0.12
CA ASP A 142 -5.10 11.25 0.69
C ASP A 142 -6.38 11.80 0.06
N MET A 143 -7.07 10.96 -0.72
CA MET A 143 -8.29 11.38 -1.44
C MET A 143 -9.52 11.47 -0.54
N GLU A 144 -9.48 11.00 0.71
CA GLU A 144 -10.46 11.34 1.74
C GLU A 144 -10.25 12.75 2.28
N ARG A 145 -9.05 13.32 2.07
CA ARG A 145 -8.69 14.69 2.44
C ARG A 145 -8.14 15.46 1.23
N PRO A 146 -8.92 15.62 0.17
CA PRO A 146 -8.42 16.05 -1.15
C PRO A 146 -7.90 17.51 -1.19
N THR A 147 -8.12 18.28 -0.12
CA THR A 147 -7.62 19.65 0.05
C THR A 147 -6.38 19.71 0.97
N GLY A 148 -5.95 18.56 1.50
CA GLY A 148 -4.75 18.48 2.34
C GLY A 148 -3.46 18.62 1.53
N GLU A 149 -2.41 19.10 2.20
CA GLU A 149 -1.07 19.05 1.63
C GLU A 149 -0.59 17.60 1.50
N PRO A 150 0.18 17.27 0.46
CA PRO A 150 0.71 15.93 0.31
C PRO A 150 1.73 15.60 1.40
N GLU A 151 1.76 14.35 1.78
CA GLU A 151 2.88 13.81 2.54
C GLU A 151 4.04 13.55 1.56
N ILE A 152 5.25 13.97 1.93
CA ILE A 152 6.42 13.85 1.07
C ILE A 152 7.40 12.85 1.67
N VAL A 153 7.80 11.85 0.88
CA VAL A 153 8.85 10.88 1.20
C VAL A 153 9.96 11.03 0.17
N LEU A 154 11.20 11.23 0.64
CA LEU A 154 12.36 11.28 -0.25
C LEU A 154 12.90 9.87 -0.45
N LEU A 155 13.33 9.55 -1.68
CA LEU A 155 13.97 8.26 -1.96
C LEU A 155 15.16 8.01 -1.03
N GLU A 156 16.01 9.01 -0.80
CA GLU A 156 17.19 8.91 0.06
C GLU A 156 16.86 8.53 1.51
N ASN A 157 15.66 8.89 1.99
CA ASN A 157 15.17 8.59 3.35
C ASN A 157 14.44 7.25 3.43
N LEU A 158 14.15 6.59 2.31
CA LEU A 158 13.34 5.38 2.29
C LEU A 158 13.90 4.27 3.19
N GLY A 159 15.23 4.21 3.38
CA GLY A 159 15.86 3.26 4.29
C GLY A 159 15.44 3.39 5.76
N THR A 160 14.81 4.50 6.15
CA THR A 160 14.28 4.76 7.50
C THR A 160 12.79 5.07 7.50
N GLU A 161 12.24 5.52 6.38
CA GLU A 161 10.86 5.97 6.24
C GLU A 161 9.99 5.04 5.38
N TYR A 162 10.47 3.82 5.06
CA TYR A 162 9.76 2.87 4.18
C TYR A 162 8.33 2.57 4.66
N TYR A 163 8.08 2.59 5.97
CA TYR A 163 6.75 2.34 6.55
C TYR A 163 5.69 3.36 6.08
N ARG A 164 6.10 4.56 5.67
CA ARG A 164 5.20 5.61 5.17
C ARG A 164 4.60 5.27 3.79
N LEU A 165 5.17 4.32 3.07
CA LEU A 165 4.63 3.79 1.82
C LEU A 165 3.98 2.40 2.00
N GLN A 166 3.77 1.93 3.24
CA GLN A 166 3.17 0.62 3.52
C GLN A 166 1.76 0.49 2.93
N PHE A 167 1.00 1.60 2.82
CA PHE A 167 -0.33 1.63 2.19
C PHE A 167 -0.34 1.15 0.73
N LEU A 168 0.82 1.10 0.05
CA LEU A 168 0.93 0.51 -1.30
C LEU A 168 0.51 -0.96 -1.32
N VAL A 169 0.71 -1.67 -0.20
CA VAL A 169 0.46 -3.12 -0.09
C VAL A 169 -0.53 -3.48 1.03
N ASP A 170 -0.85 -2.55 1.93
CA ASP A 170 -1.77 -2.78 3.04
C ASP A 170 -3.22 -2.63 2.56
N THR A 171 -3.90 -3.76 2.41
CA THR A 171 -5.32 -3.81 2.03
C THR A 171 -6.25 -3.52 3.21
N GLY A 172 -5.73 -3.31 4.42
CA GLY A 172 -6.50 -3.16 5.66
C GLY A 172 -6.97 -4.49 6.26
N ASP A 173 -7.02 -5.55 5.48
CA ASP A 173 -7.49 -6.87 5.94
C ASP A 173 -6.50 -7.56 6.88
N GLU A 174 -5.20 -7.24 6.75
CA GLU A 174 -4.16 -7.85 7.60
C GLU A 174 -4.24 -7.39 9.05
N ASN A 175 -4.59 -6.14 9.29
CA ASN A 175 -4.79 -5.62 10.64
C ASN A 175 -6.00 -6.29 11.29
N ILE A 176 -7.10 -6.47 10.55
CA ILE A 176 -8.30 -7.17 11.02
C ILE A 176 -7.97 -8.64 11.32
N LYS A 177 -7.24 -9.32 10.45
CA LYS A 177 -6.81 -10.71 10.68
C LYS A 177 -5.91 -10.84 11.91
N LYS A 178 -4.94 -9.95 12.09
CA LYS A 178 -4.08 -9.92 13.29
C LYS A 178 -4.88 -9.66 14.57
N GLU A 179 -5.81 -8.71 14.56
CA GLU A 179 -6.68 -8.44 15.70
C GLU A 179 -7.56 -9.64 16.04
N MET A 180 -8.12 -10.32 15.02
CA MET A 180 -8.87 -11.55 15.21
C MET A 180 -8.01 -12.68 15.79
N GLU A 181 -6.80 -12.86 15.28
CA GLU A 181 -5.87 -13.88 15.75
C GLU A 181 -5.44 -13.64 17.20
N ILE A 182 -5.08 -12.41 17.56
CA ILE A 182 -4.78 -11.98 18.93
C ILE A 182 -5.98 -12.23 19.86
N SER A 183 -7.19 -11.88 19.40
CA SER A 183 -8.41 -12.09 20.17
C SER A 183 -8.69 -13.57 20.39
N LEU A 184 -8.45 -14.42 19.39
CA LEU A 184 -8.62 -15.87 19.50
C LEU A 184 -7.60 -16.47 20.48
N GLN A 185 -6.33 -16.10 20.37
CA GLN A 185 -5.27 -16.54 21.28
C GLN A 185 -5.55 -16.11 22.74
N ALA A 186 -6.02 -14.87 22.94
CA ALA A 186 -6.41 -14.40 24.25
C ALA A 186 -7.59 -15.23 24.82
N GLY A 187 -8.59 -15.56 23.98
CA GLY A 187 -9.70 -16.42 24.35
C GLY A 187 -9.25 -17.84 24.77
N GLU A 188 -8.30 -18.43 24.04
CA GLU A 188 -7.73 -19.74 24.38
C GLU A 188 -6.98 -19.73 25.73
N ILE A 189 -6.20 -18.66 25.98
CA ILE A 189 -5.47 -18.48 27.26
C ILE A 189 -6.46 -18.35 28.42
N VAL A 190 -7.50 -17.53 28.26
CA VAL A 190 -8.55 -17.36 29.27
C VAL A 190 -9.30 -18.68 29.52
N GLY A 191 -9.64 -19.42 28.46
CA GLY A 191 -10.25 -20.74 28.58
C GLY A 191 -9.38 -21.73 29.33
N THR A 192 -8.08 -21.78 29.01
CA THR A 192 -7.12 -22.65 29.72
C THR A 192 -6.99 -22.29 31.20
N LEU A 193 -6.96 -20.98 31.50
CA LEU A 193 -6.91 -20.49 32.88
C LEU A 193 -8.19 -20.87 33.64
N TYR A 194 -9.35 -20.67 33.01
CA TYR A 194 -10.62 -21.05 33.60
C TYR A 194 -10.70 -22.55 33.91
N ASP A 195 -10.29 -23.40 32.97
CA ASP A 195 -10.23 -24.86 33.17
C ASP A 195 -9.27 -25.28 34.28
N ALA A 196 -8.15 -24.55 34.42
CA ALA A 196 -7.18 -24.77 35.50
C ALA A 196 -7.79 -24.39 36.86
N LEU A 197 -8.47 -23.25 36.93
CA LEU A 197 -9.13 -22.79 38.14
C LEU A 197 -10.27 -23.75 38.57
N LEU A 198 -11.07 -24.23 37.63
CA LEU A 198 -12.13 -25.20 37.93
C LEU A 198 -11.59 -26.48 38.58
N LYS A 199 -10.39 -26.94 38.25
CA LYS A 199 -9.77 -28.13 38.85
C LYS A 199 -9.39 -27.94 40.31
N GLU A 200 -9.15 -26.70 40.73
CA GLU A 200 -8.81 -26.39 42.13
C GLU A 200 -10.05 -26.27 43.02
N TYR A 201 -11.25 -26.18 42.46
CA TYR A 201 -12.50 -26.10 43.22
C TYR A 201 -12.98 -27.51 43.62
N LYS A 202 -13.44 -27.63 44.87
CA LYS A 202 -13.97 -28.90 45.42
C LYS A 202 -15.28 -29.33 44.81
N ASP A 203 -16.08 -28.38 44.34
CA ASP A 203 -17.38 -28.61 43.67
C ASP A 203 -17.51 -27.62 42.47
N PRO A 204 -17.02 -28.01 41.31
CA PRO A 204 -17.05 -27.15 40.11
C PRO A 204 -18.48 -26.93 39.56
N ASP A 205 -19.47 -27.69 39.97
CA ASP A 205 -20.86 -27.57 39.51
C ASP A 205 -21.74 -26.74 40.46
N ASP A 206 -21.21 -26.28 41.60
CA ASP A 206 -21.93 -25.42 42.51
C ASP A 206 -22.09 -23.99 41.95
N PRO A 207 -23.36 -23.50 41.78
CA PRO A 207 -23.59 -22.18 41.18
C PRO A 207 -23.03 -21.00 41.96
N GLU A 208 -22.85 -21.12 43.28
CA GLU A 208 -22.24 -20.07 44.10
C GLU A 208 -20.73 -20.03 43.93
N THR A 209 -20.11 -21.17 43.73
CA THR A 209 -18.67 -21.29 43.44
C THR A 209 -18.33 -20.68 42.10
N LEU A 210 -19.15 -20.92 41.07
CA LEU A 210 -18.99 -20.36 39.72
C LEU A 210 -19.17 -18.84 39.63
N LYS A 211 -19.90 -18.23 40.58
CA LYS A 211 -20.08 -16.77 40.63
C LYS A 211 -18.86 -16.01 41.13
N ASN A 212 -17.97 -16.69 41.81
CA ASN A 212 -16.77 -16.09 42.42
C ASN A 212 -15.48 -16.37 41.62
N LEU A 213 -15.58 -17.00 40.46
CA LEU A 213 -14.55 -17.16 39.44
C LEU A 213 -14.59 -16.01 38.42
#